data_4659c7d6c3be915dd477986348645845
#
_entry.id   4659c7d6c3be915dd477986348645845
#
_cell.length_a   1.000
_cell.length_b   1.000
_cell.length_c   1.000
_cell.angle_alpha   90.00
_cell.angle_beta   90.00
_cell.angle_gamma   90.00
#
_symmetry.space_group_name_H-M   'P 1'
#
loop_
_entity.id
_entity.type
_entity.pdbx_description
1 polymer ?
#
loop_
_entity_poly.entity_id
_entity_poly.type
_entity_poly.pdbx_seq_one_letter_code
_entity_poly.pdbx_strand_id
1 'polypeptide(L)'
;ITGTATVNVDYSTAFTNKGLVSTVAGGNNQGNALNQLRYPRGATMDSSGNIYVADTDNSRIMKWVPGANEGINIISGINSHGGIHVDDSGNIFVSDYYGERVLKYTLSDGIYSQSVVAGGNGYGSGLNQLARPIGIYVDSSETIYIADNDNHRIVKWLNGASQGEVVAGGTGQGNGLNQLSHPINISLDSSENIYIADYYNHRIIKWLPNANEGVVVAGGTYGSGLNELRYPRSVALNSDDVMFVTDTNNNRVIKWSPKSKSGVVVAGVNGSGSGLNQLDYPETSFLNSSGDLFVIDRNNNRIQKIDLNSKIVIKAGSDSSSIAFTSIVDSSYEFDETIIITPSTSAINAINSNSDNYTVTITDNSELPDVSMSLSSLTINEDSPTDVILTASMPSVAGKPIEVPFTISGTATETTEFTVSSSLINIAEGSNEGSITISTNGLDDSDVELEETIILTFGTLVNATTTQSDITLNLLSDDNPTLNSIDYNKTSF
;
A
#
# COMPACT_ATOMS: atom_id res chain seq x y z
N ILE A 1 36.37 5.70 -19.36
CA ILE A 1 35.11 5.09 -19.79
C ILE A 1 34.13 5.31 -18.65
N THR A 2 33.12 6.15 -18.88
CA THR A 2 32.01 6.32 -17.95
C THR A 2 30.86 5.43 -18.45
N GLY A 3 30.56 4.36 -17.76
CA GLY A 3 29.43 3.51 -18.04
C GLY A 3 28.32 3.76 -16.99
N THR A 4 27.06 3.78 -17.39
CA THR A 4 25.90 3.79 -16.50
C THR A 4 25.10 2.54 -16.76
N ALA A 5 24.99 1.65 -15.79
CA ALA A 5 24.06 0.53 -15.84
C ALA A 5 22.79 0.91 -15.09
N THR A 6 21.63 0.66 -15.66
CA THR A 6 20.33 0.88 -15.00
C THR A 6 19.90 -0.46 -14.40
N VAL A 7 19.65 -0.46 -13.11
CA VAL A 7 19.11 -1.60 -12.38
C VAL A 7 17.60 -1.37 -12.23
N ASN A 8 16.78 -2.24 -12.84
CA ASN A 8 15.35 -2.27 -12.54
C ASN A 8 15.18 -3.18 -11.32
N VAL A 9 14.84 -2.59 -10.19
CA VAL A 9 14.52 -3.33 -8.97
C VAL A 9 13.01 -3.60 -8.98
N ASP A 10 12.61 -4.87 -8.93
CA ASP A 10 11.22 -5.23 -8.68
C ASP A 10 10.97 -5.09 -7.17
N TYR A 11 10.07 -4.16 -6.81
CA TYR A 11 9.79 -3.80 -5.41
C TYR A 11 8.72 -4.71 -4.77
N SER A 12 8.49 -5.90 -5.31
CA SER A 12 7.44 -6.81 -4.81
C SER A 12 7.75 -7.42 -3.43
N THR A 13 8.95 -7.19 -2.90
CA THR A 13 9.40 -7.70 -1.60
C THR A 13 9.96 -6.60 -0.71
N ALA A 14 9.83 -6.76 0.60
CA ALA A 14 10.12 -5.75 1.62
C ALA A 14 11.61 -5.37 1.70
N PHE A 15 12.05 -4.41 0.88
CA PHE A 15 13.38 -3.82 1.01
C PHE A 15 13.35 -2.53 1.81
N THR A 16 14.12 -2.45 2.89
CA THR A 16 14.54 -1.14 3.40
C THR A 16 15.72 -0.65 2.56
N ASN A 17 15.41 0.17 1.59
CA ASN A 17 16.40 0.85 0.77
C ASN A 17 17.10 1.97 1.55
N LYS A 18 18.04 1.63 2.45
CA LYS A 18 18.95 2.62 3.02
C LYS A 18 19.80 3.19 1.88
N GLY A 19 19.38 4.31 1.28
CA GLY A 19 20.00 4.95 0.12
C GLY A 19 19.04 5.24 -1.04
N LEU A 20 17.92 4.52 -1.14
CA LEU A 20 16.88 4.78 -2.15
C LEU A 20 15.73 5.64 -1.61
N VAL A 21 15.57 5.75 -0.30
CA VAL A 21 14.58 6.63 0.34
C VAL A 21 15.30 7.61 1.28
N SER A 22 15.01 8.88 1.11
CA SER A 22 15.56 9.96 1.97
C SER A 22 14.52 11.01 2.26
N THR A 23 14.59 11.61 3.46
CA THR A 23 13.85 12.83 3.77
C THR A 23 14.60 14.02 3.19
N VAL A 24 13.94 14.81 2.34
CA VAL A 24 14.56 15.95 1.62
C VAL A 24 14.02 17.30 2.07
N ALA A 25 12.93 17.33 2.83
CA ALA A 25 12.39 18.53 3.46
C ALA A 25 11.58 18.14 4.71
N GLY A 26 11.64 18.94 5.77
CA GLY A 26 10.97 18.67 7.04
C GLY A 26 11.55 17.46 7.78
N GLY A 27 10.68 16.68 8.46
CA GLY A 27 11.07 15.47 9.21
C GLY A 27 11.69 15.73 10.58
N ASN A 28 11.79 16.99 11.02
CA ASN A 28 12.33 17.42 12.31
C ASN A 28 11.19 17.70 13.32
N ASN A 29 10.23 16.78 13.42
CA ASN A 29 8.97 16.94 14.13
C ASN A 29 8.06 18.03 13.52
N GLN A 30 6.81 18.06 13.97
CA GLN A 30 5.82 19.08 13.60
C GLN A 30 6.21 20.43 14.20
N GLY A 31 6.21 21.50 13.39
CA GLY A 31 6.51 22.84 13.88
C GLY A 31 6.58 23.89 12.78
N ASN A 32 6.98 25.10 13.17
CA ASN A 32 7.07 26.28 12.30
C ASN A 32 8.51 26.80 12.08
N ALA A 33 9.53 26.13 12.63
CA ALA A 33 10.92 26.45 12.34
C ALA A 33 11.25 26.24 10.84
N LEU A 34 12.38 26.75 10.37
CA LEU A 34 12.73 26.67 8.95
C LEU A 34 13.04 25.23 8.50
N ASN A 35 13.41 24.35 9.41
CA ASN A 35 13.64 22.93 9.15
C ASN A 35 12.43 22.04 9.49
N GLN A 36 11.28 22.62 9.81
CA GLN A 36 10.05 21.95 10.19
C GLN A 36 8.91 22.24 9.21
N LEU A 37 7.97 21.31 9.13
CA LEU A 37 6.70 21.43 8.42
C LEU A 37 5.54 21.14 9.38
N ARG A 38 4.34 21.57 8.98
CA ARG A 38 3.11 21.25 9.69
C ARG A 38 2.00 20.89 8.74
N TYR A 39 1.68 19.59 8.67
CA TYR A 39 0.69 19.01 7.77
C TYR A 39 0.79 19.54 6.34
N PRO A 40 1.96 19.38 5.68
CA PRO A 40 2.14 19.80 4.29
C PRO A 40 1.18 19.01 3.39
N ARG A 41 0.60 19.64 2.37
CA ARG A 41 -0.37 18.98 1.49
C ARG A 41 0.05 18.94 0.03
N GLY A 42 0.86 19.88 -0.42
CA GLY A 42 1.33 19.94 -1.79
C GLY A 42 2.80 20.29 -1.88
N ALA A 43 3.44 19.79 -2.92
CA ALA A 43 4.78 20.21 -3.28
C ALA A 43 4.99 20.08 -4.79
N THR A 44 5.94 20.85 -5.28
CA THR A 44 6.42 20.84 -6.66
C THR A 44 7.93 21.11 -6.68
N MET A 45 8.55 20.99 -7.84
CA MET A 45 9.99 21.19 -8.02
C MET A 45 10.26 22.04 -9.25
N ASP A 46 11.22 22.96 -9.19
CA ASP A 46 11.72 23.67 -10.36
C ASP A 46 12.80 22.85 -11.10
N SER A 47 13.20 23.34 -12.27
CA SER A 47 14.23 22.71 -13.12
C SER A 47 15.63 22.65 -12.46
N SER A 48 15.88 23.45 -11.43
CA SER A 48 17.09 23.44 -10.62
C SER A 48 17.05 22.44 -9.47
N GLY A 49 15.92 21.72 -9.28
CA GLY A 49 15.70 20.74 -8.21
C GLY A 49 15.31 21.36 -6.87
N ASN A 50 14.99 22.65 -6.81
CA ASN A 50 14.43 23.24 -5.60
C ASN A 50 13.02 22.76 -5.37
N ILE A 51 12.70 22.35 -4.14
CA ILE A 51 11.38 21.84 -3.74
C ILE A 51 10.59 23.00 -3.12
N TYR A 52 9.39 23.23 -3.62
CA TYR A 52 8.44 24.21 -3.10
C TYR A 52 7.31 23.47 -2.40
N VAL A 53 7.09 23.75 -1.11
CA VAL A 53 6.16 23.02 -0.25
C VAL A 53 5.06 23.95 0.24
N ALA A 54 3.82 23.58 0.02
CA ALA A 54 2.66 24.17 0.69
C ALA A 54 2.60 23.63 2.12
N ASP A 55 3.18 24.37 3.05
CA ASP A 55 3.22 24.09 4.48
C ASP A 55 1.91 24.58 5.12
N THR A 56 0.84 23.81 4.89
CA THR A 56 -0.56 24.21 4.96
C THR A 56 -0.94 24.77 6.31
N ASP A 57 -0.69 24.05 7.41
CA ASP A 57 -1.10 24.49 8.74
C ASP A 57 -0.21 25.62 9.32
N ASN A 58 0.90 25.93 8.66
CA ASN A 58 1.72 27.11 8.91
C ASN A 58 1.36 28.27 7.96
N SER A 59 0.41 28.08 7.04
CA SER A 59 -0.06 29.07 6.05
C SER A 59 1.08 29.74 5.29
N ARG A 60 2.06 28.94 4.79
CA ARG A 60 3.25 29.43 4.09
C ARG A 60 3.67 28.52 2.93
N ILE A 61 4.42 29.08 1.99
CA ILE A 61 5.16 28.33 0.99
C ILE A 61 6.63 28.36 1.37
N MET A 62 7.22 27.18 1.50
CA MET A 62 8.62 26.99 1.82
C MET A 62 9.39 26.49 0.59
N LYS A 63 10.61 27.00 0.38
CA LYS A 63 11.54 26.54 -0.67
C LYS A 63 12.73 25.84 -0.02
N TRP A 64 13.01 24.60 -0.46
CA TRP A 64 14.22 23.84 -0.11
C TRP A 64 15.15 23.73 -1.30
N VAL A 65 16.39 24.20 -1.15
CA VAL A 65 17.46 23.98 -2.12
C VAL A 65 17.99 22.55 -1.94
N PRO A 66 18.42 21.85 -3.01
CA PRO A 66 18.98 20.50 -2.89
C PRO A 66 20.08 20.40 -1.84
N GLY A 67 19.92 19.46 -0.90
CA GLY A 67 20.87 19.21 0.18
C GLY A 67 20.81 20.19 1.37
N ALA A 68 19.90 21.16 1.36
CA ALA A 68 19.74 22.10 2.49
C ALA A 68 19.09 21.41 3.70
N ASN A 69 19.59 21.72 4.90
CA ASN A 69 19.02 21.23 6.16
C ASN A 69 17.79 22.01 6.62
N GLU A 70 17.56 23.19 6.05
CA GLU A 70 16.41 24.06 6.33
C GLU A 70 15.89 24.71 5.04
N GLY A 71 14.61 25.07 5.05
CA GLY A 71 13.96 25.77 3.94
C GLY A 71 13.97 27.29 4.14
N ILE A 72 13.53 27.98 3.11
CA ILE A 72 13.34 29.44 3.07
C ILE A 72 11.83 29.69 3.01
N ASN A 73 11.28 30.50 3.93
CA ASN A 73 9.90 30.96 3.82
C ASN A 73 9.82 32.05 2.74
N ILE A 74 9.15 31.76 1.63
CA ILE A 74 9.08 32.68 0.47
C ILE A 74 7.72 33.37 0.33
N ILE A 75 6.63 32.77 0.83
CA ILE A 75 5.28 33.34 0.81
C ILE A 75 4.60 32.97 2.13
N SER A 76 3.91 33.95 2.76
CA SER A 76 3.15 33.75 3.99
C SER A 76 1.70 34.20 3.82
N GLY A 77 0.79 33.65 4.66
CA GLY A 77 -0.62 34.03 4.66
C GLY A 77 -1.47 33.35 3.58
N ILE A 78 -0.99 32.21 3.05
CA ILE A 78 -1.72 31.43 2.01
C ILE A 78 -2.36 30.17 2.59
N ASN A 79 -3.62 29.93 2.26
CA ASN A 79 -4.37 28.74 2.66
C ASN A 79 -4.43 27.71 1.51
N SER A 80 -3.29 27.17 1.13
CA SER A 80 -3.21 26.11 0.09
C SER A 80 -3.52 24.74 0.68
N HIS A 81 -4.44 24.01 0.05
CA HIS A 81 -4.80 22.63 0.36
C HIS A 81 -4.23 21.62 -0.65
N GLY A 82 -3.09 21.93 -1.28
CA GLY A 82 -2.34 20.96 -2.06
C GLY A 82 -1.97 21.40 -3.49
N GLY A 83 -2.74 22.29 -4.11
CA GLY A 83 -2.43 22.77 -5.45
C GLY A 83 -1.29 23.79 -5.43
N ILE A 84 -0.12 23.41 -5.91
CA ILE A 84 1.04 24.27 -6.10
C ILE A 84 1.79 23.86 -7.37
N HIS A 85 2.18 24.84 -8.16
CA HIS A 85 3.01 24.65 -9.35
C HIS A 85 4.06 25.78 -9.41
N VAL A 86 5.26 25.47 -9.88
CA VAL A 86 6.29 26.47 -10.20
C VAL A 86 6.65 26.35 -11.66
N ASP A 87 6.67 27.48 -12.38
CA ASP A 87 7.11 27.54 -13.76
C ASP A 87 8.63 27.76 -13.90
N ASP A 88 9.15 27.66 -15.12
CA ASP A 88 10.59 27.84 -15.41
C ASP A 88 11.10 29.26 -15.13
N SER A 89 10.20 30.24 -15.01
CA SER A 89 10.54 31.63 -14.63
C SER A 89 10.55 31.85 -13.12
N GLY A 90 10.20 30.83 -12.33
CA GLY A 90 10.11 30.88 -10.89
C GLY A 90 8.81 31.50 -10.36
N ASN A 91 7.79 31.71 -11.23
CA ASN A 91 6.46 32.09 -10.76
C ASN A 91 5.78 30.91 -10.11
N ILE A 92 4.98 31.17 -9.07
CA ILE A 92 4.32 30.14 -8.28
C ILE A 92 2.80 30.29 -8.43
N PHE A 93 2.14 29.22 -8.85
CA PHE A 93 0.69 29.12 -8.90
C PHE A 93 0.21 28.31 -7.69
N VAL A 94 -0.81 28.81 -7.00
CA VAL A 94 -1.33 28.18 -5.78
C VAL A 94 -2.85 28.22 -5.75
N SER A 95 -3.49 27.09 -5.46
CA SER A 95 -4.91 27.06 -5.14
C SER A 95 -5.14 27.64 -3.73
N ASP A 96 -5.91 28.72 -3.66
CA ASP A 96 -6.38 29.35 -2.40
C ASP A 96 -7.75 28.77 -2.06
N TYR A 97 -7.74 27.68 -1.27
CA TYR A 97 -8.89 26.82 -0.99
C TYR A 97 -10.08 27.58 -0.38
N TYR A 98 -9.83 28.47 0.60
CA TYR A 98 -10.86 29.28 1.23
C TYR A 98 -11.10 30.62 0.50
N GLY A 99 -10.17 31.03 -0.36
CA GLY A 99 -10.32 32.21 -1.21
C GLY A 99 -11.06 31.94 -2.52
N GLU A 100 -11.41 30.65 -2.79
CA GLU A 100 -12.16 30.21 -3.98
C GLU A 100 -11.52 30.67 -5.31
N ARG A 101 -10.18 30.57 -5.38
CA ARG A 101 -9.39 31.11 -6.49
C ARG A 101 -8.06 30.39 -6.67
N VAL A 102 -7.42 30.64 -7.82
CA VAL A 102 -6.01 30.34 -8.02
C VAL A 102 -5.24 31.66 -8.06
N LEU A 103 -4.15 31.70 -7.32
CA LEU A 103 -3.22 32.83 -7.24
C LEU A 103 -1.97 32.53 -8.05
N LYS A 104 -1.43 33.52 -8.76
CA LYS A 104 -0.10 33.53 -9.32
C LYS A 104 0.76 34.51 -8.55
N TYR A 105 1.91 34.07 -8.09
CA TYR A 105 2.97 34.87 -7.50
C TYR A 105 4.08 35.05 -8.53
N THR A 106 4.20 36.24 -9.09
CA THR A 106 5.21 36.57 -10.11
C THR A 106 6.46 37.07 -9.41
N LEU A 107 7.59 36.44 -9.71
CA LEU A 107 8.90 36.82 -9.18
C LEU A 107 9.53 37.94 -10.03
N SER A 108 9.81 39.12 -9.44
CA SER A 108 10.56 40.18 -10.05
C SER A 108 11.52 40.78 -9.03
N ASP A 109 12.81 40.89 -9.39
CA ASP A 109 13.85 41.44 -8.53
C ASP A 109 13.92 40.82 -7.11
N GLY A 110 13.62 39.50 -7.03
CA GLY A 110 13.60 38.78 -5.76
C GLY A 110 12.34 38.95 -4.92
N ILE A 111 11.34 39.67 -5.42
CA ILE A 111 10.08 39.97 -4.72
C ILE A 111 8.91 39.29 -5.45
N TYR A 112 8.06 38.61 -4.71
CA TYR A 112 6.82 38.04 -5.22
C TYR A 112 5.66 39.05 -5.19
N SER A 113 5.02 39.29 -6.34
CA SER A 113 3.77 40.04 -6.46
C SER A 113 2.62 39.08 -6.76
N GLN A 114 1.47 39.29 -6.13
CA GLN A 114 0.32 38.38 -6.21
C GLN A 114 -0.74 38.91 -7.20
N SER A 115 -1.31 38.00 -8.00
CA SER A 115 -2.50 38.25 -8.83
C SER A 115 -3.47 37.06 -8.77
N VAL A 116 -4.77 37.32 -8.98
CA VAL A 116 -5.77 36.27 -9.19
C VAL A 116 -5.78 35.88 -10.66
N VAL A 117 -5.62 34.60 -10.96
CA VAL A 117 -5.56 34.07 -12.34
C VAL A 117 -6.74 33.17 -12.70
N ALA A 118 -7.49 32.66 -11.70
CA ALA A 118 -8.74 31.95 -11.92
C ALA A 118 -9.65 32.07 -10.68
N GLY A 119 -10.97 32.07 -10.88
CA GLY A 119 -11.96 32.21 -9.78
C GLY A 119 -11.95 33.59 -9.13
N GLY A 120 -12.14 33.63 -7.79
CA GLY A 120 -12.15 34.86 -7.01
C GLY A 120 -13.48 35.63 -7.06
N ASN A 121 -14.53 35.07 -7.65
CA ASN A 121 -15.88 35.63 -7.69
C ASN A 121 -16.82 34.96 -6.68
N GLY A 122 -16.25 34.50 -5.56
CA GLY A 122 -16.96 33.82 -4.47
C GLY A 122 -17.21 32.35 -4.75
N TYR A 123 -17.62 31.63 -3.71
CA TYR A 123 -18.00 30.22 -3.74
C TYR A 123 -19.21 30.01 -4.67
N GLY A 124 -19.08 29.13 -5.65
CA GLY A 124 -20.20 28.86 -6.57
C GLY A 124 -19.80 27.96 -7.75
N SER A 125 -20.81 27.63 -8.57
CA SER A 125 -20.66 26.73 -9.72
C SER A 125 -20.64 27.46 -11.08
N GLY A 126 -20.70 28.78 -11.11
CA GLY A 126 -20.56 29.57 -12.34
C GLY A 126 -19.20 29.32 -13.00
N LEU A 127 -19.10 29.61 -14.30
CA LEU A 127 -17.84 29.39 -15.04
C LEU A 127 -16.72 30.34 -14.60
N ASN A 128 -17.04 31.45 -13.97
CA ASN A 128 -16.10 32.40 -13.36
C ASN A 128 -15.92 32.19 -11.85
N GLN A 129 -16.52 31.13 -11.28
CA GLN A 129 -16.46 30.79 -9.86
C GLN A 129 -15.80 29.43 -9.65
N LEU A 130 -15.24 29.22 -8.47
CA LEU A 130 -14.72 27.95 -7.98
C LEU A 130 -15.34 27.65 -6.61
N ALA A 131 -15.30 26.37 -6.22
CA ALA A 131 -15.74 25.90 -4.92
C ALA A 131 -14.69 24.97 -4.34
N ARG A 132 -13.89 25.48 -3.40
CA ARG A 132 -12.79 24.76 -2.76
C ARG A 132 -11.83 24.12 -3.76
N PRO A 133 -11.15 24.92 -4.61
CA PRO A 133 -10.17 24.38 -5.55
C PRO A 133 -9.01 23.74 -4.79
N ILE A 134 -8.59 22.51 -5.20
CA ILE A 134 -7.50 21.79 -4.55
C ILE A 134 -6.32 21.63 -5.53
N GLY A 135 -6.26 20.57 -6.29
CA GLY A 135 -5.15 20.30 -7.21
C GLY A 135 -5.20 21.21 -8.43
N ILE A 136 -4.04 21.61 -8.89
CA ILE A 136 -3.86 22.35 -10.13
C ILE A 136 -2.77 21.70 -10.98
N TYR A 137 -2.93 21.78 -12.29
CA TYR A 137 -1.90 21.52 -13.28
C TYR A 137 -1.79 22.76 -14.17
N VAL A 138 -0.56 23.24 -14.44
CA VAL A 138 -0.32 24.42 -15.27
C VAL A 138 0.57 24.00 -16.44
N ASP A 139 0.14 24.26 -17.67
CA ASP A 139 0.92 23.97 -18.86
C ASP A 139 1.89 25.11 -19.22
N SER A 140 2.72 24.89 -20.22
CA SER A 140 3.70 25.88 -20.71
C SER A 140 3.10 27.16 -21.28
N SER A 141 1.81 27.17 -21.58
CA SER A 141 1.03 28.33 -22.04
C SER A 141 0.33 29.06 -20.89
N GLU A 142 0.60 28.66 -19.65
CA GLU A 142 -0.07 29.09 -18.43
C GLU A 142 -1.59 28.80 -18.44
N THR A 143 -2.02 27.78 -19.18
CA THR A 143 -3.38 27.23 -19.02
C THR A 143 -3.44 26.44 -17.74
N ILE A 144 -4.44 26.71 -16.91
CA ILE A 144 -4.59 26.09 -15.60
C ILE A 144 -5.75 25.10 -15.66
N TYR A 145 -5.48 23.85 -15.31
CA TYR A 145 -6.51 22.84 -15.05
C TYR A 145 -6.70 22.76 -13.54
N ILE A 146 -7.94 22.82 -13.07
CA ILE A 146 -8.27 23.00 -11.66
C ILE A 146 -9.23 21.90 -11.23
N ALA A 147 -8.89 21.16 -10.17
CA ALA A 147 -9.82 20.30 -9.47
C ALA A 147 -10.75 21.17 -8.61
N ASP A 148 -11.92 21.49 -9.16
CA ASP A 148 -12.98 22.28 -8.54
C ASP A 148 -13.84 21.36 -7.67
N ASN A 149 -13.32 21.10 -6.47
CA ASN A 149 -13.60 19.93 -5.63
C ASN A 149 -15.08 19.82 -5.26
N ASP A 150 -15.68 20.85 -4.67
CA ASP A 150 -17.07 20.82 -4.21
C ASP A 150 -18.08 20.94 -5.37
N ASN A 151 -17.63 21.36 -6.57
CA ASN A 151 -18.43 21.35 -7.79
C ASN A 151 -18.29 20.03 -8.57
N HIS A 152 -17.48 19.08 -8.10
CA HIS A 152 -17.30 17.75 -8.71
C HIS A 152 -16.95 17.80 -10.19
N ARG A 153 -16.00 18.70 -10.57
CA ARG A 153 -15.61 18.96 -11.94
C ARG A 153 -14.13 19.32 -12.06
N ILE A 154 -13.60 19.22 -13.27
CA ILE A 154 -12.32 19.82 -13.65
C ILE A 154 -12.61 20.99 -14.58
N VAL A 155 -12.01 22.13 -14.26
CA VAL A 155 -12.16 23.37 -15.04
C VAL A 155 -10.81 23.69 -15.69
N LYS A 156 -10.84 23.94 -17.00
CA LYS A 156 -9.72 24.46 -17.78
C LYS A 156 -9.84 25.98 -17.84
N TRP A 157 -8.78 26.70 -17.47
CA TRP A 157 -8.77 28.17 -17.45
C TRP A 157 -7.60 28.67 -18.28
N LEU A 158 -7.91 29.32 -19.41
CA LEU A 158 -6.89 29.88 -20.30
C LEU A 158 -6.24 31.11 -19.65
N ASN A 159 -4.98 31.34 -19.97
CA ASN A 159 -4.26 32.51 -19.47
C ASN A 159 -4.98 33.81 -19.85
N GLY A 160 -5.27 34.65 -18.86
CA GLY A 160 -5.99 35.92 -19.03
C GLY A 160 -7.50 35.80 -19.28
N ALA A 161 -8.08 34.59 -19.28
CA ALA A 161 -9.52 34.43 -19.44
C ALA A 161 -10.30 34.90 -18.21
N SER A 162 -11.51 35.45 -18.41
CA SER A 162 -12.41 35.87 -17.35
C SER A 162 -13.27 34.73 -16.76
N GLN A 163 -13.30 33.58 -17.44
CA GLN A 163 -14.02 32.38 -17.02
C GLN A 163 -13.33 31.12 -17.54
N GLY A 164 -13.60 29.99 -16.88
CA GLY A 164 -13.09 28.69 -17.29
C GLY A 164 -14.10 27.91 -18.13
N GLU A 165 -13.66 26.74 -18.56
CA GLU A 165 -14.42 25.73 -19.30
C GLU A 165 -14.44 24.42 -18.49
N VAL A 166 -15.60 23.75 -18.36
CA VAL A 166 -15.68 22.42 -17.73
C VAL A 166 -15.20 21.37 -18.74
N VAL A 167 -14.11 20.65 -18.38
CA VAL A 167 -13.49 19.65 -19.27
C VAL A 167 -13.66 18.22 -18.78
N ALA A 168 -14.11 18.02 -17.52
CA ALA A 168 -14.46 16.70 -16.98
C ALA A 168 -15.45 16.85 -15.82
N GLY A 169 -16.36 15.90 -15.67
CA GLY A 169 -17.39 15.93 -14.63
C GLY A 169 -18.42 17.04 -14.86
N GLY A 170 -18.90 17.68 -13.77
CA GLY A 170 -19.83 18.80 -13.83
C GLY A 170 -21.29 18.42 -14.07
N THR A 171 -21.60 17.13 -14.16
CA THR A 171 -22.98 16.62 -14.28
C THR A 171 -23.59 16.26 -12.92
N GLY A 172 -22.99 16.76 -11.84
CA GLY A 172 -23.31 16.47 -10.44
C GLY A 172 -22.41 15.43 -9.83
N GLN A 173 -22.48 15.31 -8.50
CA GLN A 173 -21.74 14.29 -7.76
C GLN A 173 -22.24 12.89 -8.11
N GLY A 174 -21.33 11.94 -8.39
CA GLY A 174 -21.69 10.55 -8.61
C GLY A 174 -20.51 9.70 -9.04
N ASN A 175 -20.79 8.42 -9.30
CA ASN A 175 -19.81 7.42 -9.72
C ASN A 175 -19.92 6.99 -11.20
N GLY A 176 -20.82 7.59 -11.97
CA GLY A 176 -20.91 7.39 -13.42
C GLY A 176 -19.60 7.77 -14.12
N LEU A 177 -19.42 7.32 -15.37
CA LEU A 177 -18.22 7.65 -16.14
C LEU A 177 -18.17 9.12 -16.55
N ASN A 178 -19.30 9.82 -16.57
CA ASN A 178 -19.43 11.26 -16.80
C ASN A 178 -19.52 12.09 -15.49
N GLN A 179 -19.32 11.47 -14.34
CA GLN A 179 -19.41 12.10 -13.03
C GLN A 179 -18.10 11.97 -12.26
N LEU A 180 -17.88 12.90 -11.32
CA LEU A 180 -16.81 12.87 -10.34
C LEU A 180 -17.37 13.02 -8.93
N SER A 181 -16.59 12.63 -7.93
CA SER A 181 -16.95 12.83 -6.53
C SER A 181 -15.74 13.39 -5.76
N HIS A 182 -15.71 14.70 -5.56
CA HIS A 182 -14.66 15.45 -4.89
C HIS A 182 -13.27 15.14 -5.51
N PRO A 183 -13.01 15.52 -6.77
CA PRO A 183 -11.70 15.36 -7.39
C PRO A 183 -10.66 16.17 -6.60
N ILE A 184 -9.50 15.57 -6.32
CA ILE A 184 -8.46 16.21 -5.49
C ILE A 184 -7.30 16.70 -6.34
N ASN A 185 -6.76 15.86 -7.22
CA ASN A 185 -5.56 16.18 -7.99
C ASN A 185 -5.70 15.67 -9.43
N ILE A 186 -4.94 16.28 -10.31
CA ILE A 186 -4.93 16.00 -11.75
C ILE A 186 -3.50 15.97 -12.28
N SER A 187 -3.30 15.16 -13.33
CA SER A 187 -2.12 15.19 -14.20
C SER A 187 -2.55 15.05 -15.64
N LEU A 188 -1.75 15.58 -16.55
CA LEU A 188 -1.95 15.44 -17.98
C LEU A 188 -0.82 14.63 -18.61
N ASP A 189 -1.16 13.79 -19.60
CA ASP A 189 -0.16 13.19 -20.48
C ASP A 189 0.17 14.11 -21.68
N SER A 190 1.12 13.70 -22.52
CA SER A 190 1.56 14.46 -23.68
C SER A 190 0.48 14.65 -24.77
N SER A 191 -0.62 13.92 -24.68
CA SER A 191 -1.80 14.02 -25.57
C SER A 191 -2.93 14.83 -24.94
N GLU A 192 -2.66 15.56 -23.86
CA GLU A 192 -3.62 16.36 -23.09
C GLU A 192 -4.77 15.53 -22.46
N ASN A 193 -4.60 14.21 -22.32
CA ASN A 193 -5.55 13.44 -21.56
C ASN A 193 -5.41 13.75 -20.07
N ILE A 194 -6.55 13.95 -19.39
CA ILE A 194 -6.59 14.35 -17.98
C ILE A 194 -6.75 13.10 -17.11
N TYR A 195 -5.82 12.84 -16.21
CA TYR A 195 -5.92 11.80 -15.20
C TYR A 195 -6.33 12.43 -13.88
N ILE A 196 -7.40 11.95 -13.28
CA ILE A 196 -8.08 12.58 -12.16
C ILE A 196 -8.11 11.62 -10.97
N ALA A 197 -7.63 12.06 -9.82
CA ALA A 197 -7.85 11.37 -8.55
C ALA A 197 -9.29 11.65 -8.06
N ASP A 198 -10.19 10.74 -8.38
CA ASP A 198 -11.63 10.80 -8.07
C ASP A 198 -11.89 10.20 -6.69
N TYR A 199 -11.65 11.02 -5.67
CA TYR A 199 -11.39 10.67 -4.28
C TYR A 199 -12.43 9.77 -3.63
N TYR A 200 -13.72 10.16 -3.64
CA TYR A 200 -14.78 9.36 -3.03
C TYR A 200 -15.25 8.17 -3.88
N ASN A 201 -14.84 8.13 -5.15
CA ASN A 201 -15.10 6.99 -6.03
C ASN A 201 -13.93 5.97 -6.03
N HIS A 202 -12.88 6.21 -5.23
CA HIS A 202 -11.75 5.28 -5.05
C HIS A 202 -11.12 4.85 -6.37
N ARG A 203 -10.96 5.80 -7.33
CA ARG A 203 -10.46 5.50 -8.67
C ARG A 203 -9.56 6.61 -9.20
N ILE A 204 -8.75 6.24 -10.19
CA ILE A 204 -8.18 7.17 -11.17
C ILE A 204 -8.97 7.02 -12.45
N ILE A 205 -9.52 8.12 -12.92
CA ILE A 205 -10.29 8.18 -14.16
C ILE A 205 -9.56 9.06 -15.19
N LYS A 206 -9.38 8.54 -16.40
CA LYS A 206 -8.76 9.23 -17.52
C LYS A 206 -9.83 9.84 -18.42
N TRP A 207 -9.71 11.11 -18.72
CA TRP A 207 -10.60 11.85 -19.62
C TRP A 207 -9.85 12.28 -20.87
N LEU A 208 -10.35 11.90 -22.05
CA LEU A 208 -9.81 12.34 -23.32
C LEU A 208 -10.25 13.78 -23.63
N PRO A 209 -9.48 14.56 -24.41
CA PRO A 209 -9.93 15.88 -24.86
C PRO A 209 -11.30 15.81 -25.55
N ASN A 210 -12.22 16.68 -25.15
CA ASN A 210 -13.58 16.78 -25.66
C ASN A 210 -14.46 15.52 -25.45
N ALA A 211 -14.06 14.57 -24.62
CA ALA A 211 -14.90 13.41 -24.30
C ALA A 211 -16.04 13.77 -23.34
N ASN A 212 -17.20 13.13 -23.51
CA ASN A 212 -18.35 13.30 -22.61
C ASN A 212 -18.27 12.45 -21.35
N GLU A 213 -17.38 11.45 -21.33
CA GLU A 213 -17.16 10.55 -20.22
C GLU A 213 -15.70 10.08 -20.17
N GLY A 214 -15.26 9.66 -18.99
CA GLY A 214 -13.93 9.16 -18.75
C GLY A 214 -13.85 7.63 -18.77
N VAL A 215 -12.64 7.11 -18.64
CA VAL A 215 -12.34 5.67 -18.52
C VAL A 215 -11.61 5.44 -17.19
N VAL A 216 -12.07 4.48 -16.40
CA VAL A 216 -11.37 4.08 -15.16
C VAL A 216 -10.07 3.36 -15.55
N VAL A 217 -8.93 3.89 -15.09
CA VAL A 217 -7.60 3.36 -15.41
C VAL A 217 -6.89 2.74 -14.21
N ALA A 218 -7.35 3.02 -12.98
CA ALA A 218 -6.89 2.36 -11.76
C ALA A 218 -7.98 2.41 -10.68
N GLY A 219 -8.06 1.39 -9.84
CA GLY A 219 -9.02 1.30 -8.74
C GLY A 219 -10.46 1.11 -9.22
N GLY A 220 -11.41 1.82 -8.59
CA GLY A 220 -12.85 1.70 -8.81
C GLY A 220 -13.54 0.79 -7.80
N THR A 221 -12.78 0.13 -6.94
CA THR A 221 -13.24 -0.64 -5.78
C THR A 221 -12.52 -0.14 -4.55
N TYR A 222 -13.25 0.06 -3.45
CA TYR A 222 -12.70 0.41 -2.15
C TYR A 222 -12.01 -0.80 -1.53
N GLY A 223 -10.72 -0.68 -1.21
CA GLY A 223 -9.97 -1.75 -0.58
C GLY A 223 -8.47 -1.51 -0.54
N SER A 224 -7.70 -2.54 -0.13
CA SER A 224 -6.24 -2.49 0.00
C SER A 224 -5.50 -3.42 -0.98
N GLY A 225 -6.20 -4.19 -1.80
CA GLY A 225 -5.61 -5.01 -2.84
C GLY A 225 -4.80 -4.20 -3.87
N LEU A 226 -3.98 -4.86 -4.67
CA LEU A 226 -3.15 -4.20 -5.69
C LEU A 226 -3.95 -3.65 -6.88
N ASN A 227 -5.21 -4.04 -7.02
CA ASN A 227 -6.18 -3.51 -7.99
C ASN A 227 -7.22 -2.58 -7.36
N GLU A 228 -7.11 -2.28 -6.05
CA GLU A 228 -8.03 -1.47 -5.28
C GLU A 228 -7.36 -0.19 -4.80
N LEU A 229 -8.15 0.84 -4.53
CA LEU A 229 -7.71 2.11 -3.95
C LEU A 229 -8.58 2.52 -2.77
N ARG A 230 -8.00 3.30 -1.87
CA ARG A 230 -8.72 3.83 -0.72
C ARG A 230 -8.48 5.32 -0.56
N TYR A 231 -9.42 6.13 -1.06
CA TYR A 231 -9.32 7.59 -1.06
C TYR A 231 -8.02 8.10 -1.72
N PRO A 232 -7.79 7.80 -3.02
CA PRO A 232 -6.61 8.28 -3.73
C PRO A 232 -6.64 9.80 -3.83
N ARG A 233 -5.53 10.44 -3.48
CA ARG A 233 -5.43 11.91 -3.48
C ARG A 233 -4.63 12.47 -4.63
N SER A 234 -3.72 11.69 -5.22
CA SER A 234 -2.87 12.18 -6.29
C SER A 234 -2.58 11.09 -7.31
N VAL A 235 -2.37 11.53 -8.53
CA VAL A 235 -1.79 10.75 -9.62
C VAL A 235 -0.68 11.56 -10.25
N ALA A 236 0.53 11.01 -10.35
CA ALA A 236 1.64 11.56 -11.11
C ALA A 236 1.93 10.64 -12.30
N LEU A 237 2.38 11.21 -13.41
CA LEU A 237 2.71 10.47 -14.63
C LEU A 237 4.19 10.63 -14.96
N ASN A 238 4.82 9.57 -15.48
CA ASN A 238 6.10 9.71 -16.17
C ASN A 238 5.86 9.85 -17.71
N SER A 239 6.96 9.98 -18.46
CA SER A 239 6.92 10.10 -19.94
C SER A 239 6.34 8.89 -20.67
N ASP A 240 6.22 7.74 -20.01
CA ASP A 240 5.71 6.49 -20.58
C ASP A 240 4.26 6.23 -20.14
N ASP A 241 3.56 7.25 -19.63
CA ASP A 241 2.19 7.19 -19.09
C ASP A 241 2.03 6.21 -17.91
N VAL A 242 3.12 5.87 -17.23
CA VAL A 242 3.06 5.10 -16.00
C VAL A 242 2.55 5.99 -14.89
N MET A 243 1.47 5.55 -14.22
CA MET A 243 0.85 6.28 -13.12
C MET A 243 1.51 5.92 -11.78
N PHE A 244 1.73 6.94 -10.95
CA PHE A 244 2.07 6.80 -9.53
C PHE A 244 0.92 7.38 -8.71
N VAL A 245 0.15 6.51 -8.11
CA VAL A 245 -1.09 6.87 -7.41
C VAL A 245 -0.82 6.93 -5.92
N THR A 246 -1.05 8.09 -5.30
CA THR A 246 -1.02 8.22 -3.84
C THR A 246 -2.32 7.67 -3.27
N ASP A 247 -2.26 6.45 -2.77
CA ASP A 247 -3.35 5.70 -2.17
C ASP A 247 -3.40 5.97 -0.65
N THR A 248 -3.88 7.17 -0.32
CA THR A 248 -3.69 7.86 0.95
C THR A 248 -4.11 7.03 2.16
N ASN A 249 -5.31 6.47 2.17
CA ASN A 249 -5.80 5.73 3.34
C ASN A 249 -5.27 4.30 3.43
N ASN A 250 -4.50 3.87 2.43
CA ASN A 250 -3.66 2.67 2.51
C ASN A 250 -2.19 2.99 2.83
N ASN A 251 -1.86 4.27 3.07
CA ASN A 251 -0.52 4.74 3.42
C ASN A 251 0.58 4.30 2.45
N ARG A 252 0.28 4.31 1.15
CA ARG A 252 1.19 3.82 0.11
C ARG A 252 1.15 4.68 -1.14
N VAL A 253 2.19 4.58 -1.97
CA VAL A 253 2.13 4.97 -3.39
C VAL A 253 2.23 3.71 -4.23
N ILE A 254 1.30 3.55 -5.16
CA ILE A 254 1.19 2.38 -6.02
C ILE A 254 1.46 2.79 -7.48
N LYS A 255 2.40 2.10 -8.13
CA LYS A 255 2.77 2.28 -9.53
C LYS A 255 1.85 1.43 -10.40
N TRP A 256 1.26 2.03 -11.43
CA TRP A 256 0.39 1.36 -12.40
C TRP A 256 0.93 1.55 -13.82
N SER A 257 1.33 0.46 -14.46
CA SER A 257 1.72 0.49 -15.87
C SER A 257 0.50 0.62 -16.78
N PRO A 258 0.62 1.25 -17.95
CA PRO A 258 -0.49 1.36 -18.89
C PRO A 258 -1.14 0.00 -19.20
N LYS A 259 -2.47 -0.07 -19.15
CA LYS A 259 -3.28 -1.28 -19.38
C LYS A 259 -3.11 -2.40 -18.33
N SER A 260 -2.32 -2.21 -17.28
CA SER A 260 -2.23 -3.18 -16.18
C SER A 260 -3.54 -3.22 -15.39
N LYS A 261 -3.93 -4.41 -14.93
CA LYS A 261 -5.11 -4.61 -14.07
C LYS A 261 -4.82 -4.39 -12.59
N SER A 262 -3.55 -4.35 -12.21
CA SER A 262 -3.09 -4.15 -10.84
C SER A 262 -1.81 -3.34 -10.83
N GLY A 263 -1.52 -2.69 -9.71
CA GLY A 263 -0.31 -1.92 -9.52
C GLY A 263 0.73 -2.66 -8.68
N VAL A 264 1.86 -1.98 -8.45
CA VAL A 264 2.95 -2.41 -7.59
C VAL A 264 3.21 -1.30 -6.56
N VAL A 265 3.32 -1.65 -5.28
CA VAL A 265 3.63 -0.68 -4.22
C VAL A 265 5.10 -0.24 -4.37
N VAL A 266 5.34 1.08 -4.47
CA VAL A 266 6.67 1.65 -4.65
C VAL A 266 7.11 2.57 -3.49
N ALA A 267 6.18 2.93 -2.61
CA ALA A 267 6.47 3.65 -1.37
C ALA A 267 5.42 3.31 -0.31
N GLY A 268 5.80 3.29 0.97
CA GLY A 268 4.93 2.89 2.07
C GLY A 268 4.72 1.37 2.14
N VAL A 269 5.70 0.58 1.71
CA VAL A 269 5.62 -0.89 1.64
C VAL A 269 5.36 -1.54 3.01
N ASN A 270 5.81 -0.91 4.10
CA ASN A 270 5.62 -1.38 5.47
C ASN A 270 4.47 -0.66 6.20
N GLY A 271 3.47 -0.19 5.45
CA GLY A 271 2.26 0.40 6.01
C GLY A 271 2.46 1.74 6.70
N SER A 272 1.58 2.05 7.64
CA SER A 272 1.58 3.32 8.37
C SER A 272 2.73 3.41 9.37
N GLY A 273 3.42 4.54 9.40
CA GLY A 273 4.47 4.83 10.37
C GLY A 273 5.43 5.91 9.94
N SER A 274 6.49 6.16 10.74
CA SER A 274 7.48 7.21 10.54
C SER A 274 8.82 6.73 9.99
N GLY A 275 9.01 5.42 9.80
CA GLY A 275 10.22 4.86 9.18
C GLY A 275 10.40 5.35 7.74
N LEU A 276 11.61 5.16 7.17
CA LEU A 276 11.88 5.60 5.80
C LEU A 276 11.05 4.84 4.75
N ASN A 277 10.72 3.59 5.02
CA ASN A 277 9.88 2.73 4.18
C ASN A 277 8.40 2.75 4.56
N GLN A 278 8.01 3.63 5.47
CA GLN A 278 6.62 3.84 5.92
C GLN A 278 6.15 5.23 5.53
N LEU A 279 4.85 5.36 5.36
CA LEU A 279 4.15 6.63 5.14
C LEU A 279 3.02 6.76 6.16
N ASP A 280 2.62 7.99 6.48
CA ASP A 280 1.43 8.23 7.27
C ASP A 280 0.58 9.33 6.63
N TYR A 281 -0.55 8.91 6.07
CA TYR A 281 -1.48 9.75 5.34
C TYR A 281 -0.78 10.59 4.26
N PRO A 282 -0.12 9.96 3.25
CA PRO A 282 0.49 10.68 2.16
C PRO A 282 -0.57 11.47 1.38
N GLU A 283 -0.28 12.74 1.06
CA GLU A 283 -1.24 13.64 0.38
C GLU A 283 -1.05 13.62 -1.13
N THR A 284 0.11 14.02 -1.61
CA THR A 284 0.42 14.09 -3.03
C THR A 284 1.80 13.49 -3.31
N SER A 285 2.03 13.18 -4.57
CA SER A 285 3.33 12.75 -5.07
C SER A 285 3.60 13.37 -6.44
N PHE A 286 4.88 13.54 -6.78
CA PHE A 286 5.32 14.01 -8.08
C PHE A 286 6.66 13.37 -8.46
N LEU A 287 7.00 13.46 -9.75
CA LEU A 287 8.26 12.95 -10.29
C LEU A 287 9.15 14.13 -10.70
N ASN A 288 10.47 13.97 -10.52
CA ASN A 288 11.43 14.86 -11.16
C ASN A 288 11.78 14.38 -12.59
N SER A 289 12.56 15.16 -13.30
CA SER A 289 13.03 14.82 -14.66
C SER A 289 13.92 13.56 -14.73
N SER A 290 14.50 13.15 -13.60
CA SER A 290 15.28 11.89 -13.49
C SER A 290 14.41 10.68 -13.21
N GLY A 291 13.10 10.86 -12.98
CA GLY A 291 12.15 9.80 -12.64
C GLY A 291 12.15 9.41 -11.16
N ASP A 292 12.81 10.17 -10.28
CA ASP A 292 12.69 9.95 -8.82
C ASP A 292 11.31 10.40 -8.35
N LEU A 293 10.71 9.63 -7.45
CA LEU A 293 9.41 9.92 -6.85
C LEU A 293 9.57 10.73 -5.56
N PHE A 294 8.82 11.81 -5.44
CA PHE A 294 8.71 12.61 -4.23
C PHE A 294 7.32 12.46 -3.64
N VAL A 295 7.25 12.17 -2.34
CA VAL A 295 5.98 11.93 -1.62
C VAL A 295 5.85 12.89 -0.47
N ILE A 296 4.71 13.58 -0.42
CA ILE A 296 4.34 14.43 0.70
C ILE A 296 3.73 13.54 1.79
N ASP A 297 4.54 13.21 2.78
CA ASP A 297 4.23 12.35 3.91
C ASP A 297 3.66 13.20 5.06
N ARG A 298 2.36 13.53 4.93
CA ARG A 298 1.69 14.62 5.63
C ARG A 298 1.77 14.51 7.14
N ASN A 299 1.36 13.38 7.71
CA ASN A 299 1.32 13.23 9.18
C ASN A 299 2.72 13.10 9.79
N ASN A 300 3.72 12.68 8.98
CA ASN A 300 5.13 12.69 9.38
C ASN A 300 5.81 14.05 9.14
N ASN A 301 5.08 15.04 8.59
CA ASN A 301 5.56 16.41 8.38
C ASN A 301 6.87 16.47 7.59
N ARG A 302 6.95 15.70 6.49
CA ARG A 302 8.16 15.58 5.66
C ARG A 302 7.84 15.37 4.18
N ILE A 303 8.84 15.62 3.36
CA ILE A 303 8.88 15.18 1.96
C ILE A 303 9.91 14.06 1.86
N GLN A 304 9.48 12.90 1.38
CA GLN A 304 10.37 11.78 1.06
C GLN A 304 10.68 11.74 -0.42
N LYS A 305 11.94 11.52 -0.75
CA LYS A 305 12.43 11.18 -2.09
C LYS A 305 12.63 9.67 -2.15
N ILE A 306 12.07 9.03 -3.16
CA ILE A 306 12.26 7.63 -3.49
C ILE A 306 12.98 7.56 -4.85
N ASP A 307 14.19 7.04 -4.87
CA ASP A 307 14.93 6.81 -6.11
C ASP A 307 14.40 5.54 -6.79
N LEU A 308 13.64 5.73 -7.88
CA LEU A 308 13.08 4.64 -8.67
C LEU A 308 14.03 4.15 -9.78
N ASN A 309 15.16 4.83 -9.97
CA ASN A 309 16.12 4.57 -11.05
C ASN A 309 17.53 4.46 -10.48
N SER A 310 17.76 3.47 -9.61
CA SER A 310 19.10 3.21 -9.10
C SER A 310 20.07 2.95 -10.25
N LYS A 311 21.11 3.76 -10.35
CA LYS A 311 22.14 3.66 -11.39
C LYS A 311 23.47 3.31 -10.77
N ILE A 312 24.17 2.35 -11.36
CA ILE A 312 25.59 2.13 -11.06
C ILE A 312 26.39 3.10 -11.94
N VAL A 313 27.08 4.03 -11.30
CA VAL A 313 27.91 5.02 -12.00
C VAL A 313 29.37 4.64 -11.84
N ILE A 314 30.04 4.28 -12.91
CA ILE A 314 31.50 4.12 -12.95
C ILE A 314 32.09 5.49 -13.23
N LYS A 315 32.78 6.07 -12.25
CA LYS A 315 33.40 7.41 -12.38
C LYS A 315 34.51 7.37 -13.42
N ALA A 316 34.74 8.50 -14.09
CA ALA A 316 35.87 8.64 -15.02
C ALA A 316 37.19 8.31 -14.32
N GLY A 317 37.97 7.38 -14.90
CA GLY A 317 39.22 6.90 -14.31
C GLY A 317 39.09 5.69 -13.38
N SER A 318 37.88 5.21 -13.13
CA SER A 318 37.60 3.94 -12.44
C SER A 318 37.21 2.86 -13.45
N ASP A 319 37.52 1.60 -13.11
CA ASP A 319 37.17 0.41 -13.91
C ASP A 319 35.94 -0.32 -13.37
N SER A 320 35.48 0.04 -12.17
CA SER A 320 34.37 -0.62 -11.50
C SER A 320 33.56 0.31 -10.60
N SER A 321 32.34 -0.10 -10.29
CA SER A 321 31.49 0.47 -9.25
C SER A 321 30.59 -0.61 -8.69
N SER A 322 30.10 -0.44 -7.44
CA SER A 322 29.25 -1.40 -6.76
C SER A 322 28.02 -0.75 -6.14
N ILE A 323 26.96 -1.53 -6.04
CA ILE A 323 25.78 -1.22 -5.19
C ILE A 323 25.76 -2.28 -4.09
N ALA A 324 25.62 -1.83 -2.84
CA ALA A 324 25.39 -2.72 -1.72
C ALA A 324 23.89 -2.85 -1.46
N PHE A 325 23.43 -4.07 -1.30
CA PHE A 325 22.09 -4.40 -0.82
C PHE A 325 22.22 -4.90 0.61
N THR A 326 21.34 -4.41 1.50
CA THR A 326 21.28 -4.89 2.88
C THR A 326 19.92 -5.53 3.08
N SER A 327 19.89 -6.84 3.38
CA SER A 327 18.67 -7.51 3.80
C SER A 327 18.24 -7.02 5.18
N ILE A 328 16.93 -7.03 5.43
CA ILE A 328 16.38 -6.81 6.77
C ILE A 328 15.97 -8.18 7.29
N VAL A 329 16.43 -8.45 8.49
CA VAL A 329 15.98 -9.62 9.23
C VAL A 329 14.66 -9.26 9.89
N ASP A 330 13.62 -9.99 9.59
CA ASP A 330 12.38 -9.98 10.34
C ASP A 330 12.21 -11.32 11.11
N SER A 331 11.06 -11.56 11.69
CA SER A 331 10.76 -12.76 12.47
C SER A 331 9.81 -13.73 11.77
N SER A 332 9.49 -13.47 10.51
CA SER A 332 8.61 -14.32 9.72
C SER A 332 9.42 -15.39 9.00
N TYR A 333 9.05 -16.65 9.13
CA TYR A 333 9.66 -17.73 8.37
C TYR A 333 9.03 -17.80 6.98
N GLU A 334 9.80 -17.43 5.95
CA GLU A 334 9.32 -17.21 4.57
C GLU A 334 10.14 -18.04 3.55
N PHE A 335 9.67 -18.05 2.31
CA PHE A 335 10.46 -18.59 1.20
C PHE A 335 11.63 -17.69 0.88
N ASP A 336 12.74 -18.30 0.39
CA ASP A 336 13.86 -17.54 -0.15
C ASP A 336 13.35 -16.62 -1.26
N GLU A 337 13.74 -15.37 -1.18
CA GLU A 337 13.38 -14.34 -2.14
C GLU A 337 14.48 -14.10 -3.15
N THR A 338 14.14 -13.55 -4.31
CA THR A 338 15.12 -13.25 -5.35
C THR A 338 15.05 -11.82 -5.82
N ILE A 339 16.22 -11.18 -5.97
CA ILE A 339 16.38 -9.92 -6.69
C ILE A 339 16.92 -10.26 -8.07
N ILE A 340 16.20 -9.85 -9.12
CA ILE A 340 16.69 -9.96 -10.49
C ILE A 340 17.21 -8.60 -10.93
N ILE A 341 18.49 -8.51 -11.20
CA ILE A 341 19.16 -7.31 -11.71
C ILE A 341 19.28 -7.47 -13.23
N THR A 342 18.52 -6.65 -13.97
CA THR A 342 18.58 -6.66 -15.44
C THR A 342 19.38 -5.44 -15.90
N PRO A 343 20.58 -5.62 -16.50
CA PRO A 343 21.33 -4.52 -17.06
C PRO A 343 20.55 -3.88 -18.23
N SER A 344 20.46 -2.55 -18.25
CA SER A 344 19.85 -1.84 -19.37
C SER A 344 20.71 -1.91 -20.61
N THR A 345 20.10 -2.14 -21.75
CA THR A 345 20.78 -2.07 -23.07
C THR A 345 21.18 -0.66 -23.48
N SER A 346 20.70 0.38 -22.76
CA SER A 346 20.95 1.79 -23.00
C SER A 346 22.07 2.34 -22.12
N ALA A 347 23.25 1.70 -22.12
CA ALA A 347 24.40 2.25 -21.42
C ALA A 347 24.89 3.53 -22.12
N ILE A 348 25.04 4.65 -21.36
CA ILE A 348 25.59 5.89 -21.91
C ILE A 348 27.12 5.80 -21.89
N ASN A 349 27.73 5.93 -23.06
CA ASN A 349 29.19 5.88 -23.27
C ASN A 349 29.87 4.55 -22.90
N ALA A 350 29.11 3.44 -22.90
CA ALA A 350 29.63 2.10 -22.69
C ALA A 350 28.89 1.09 -23.56
N ILE A 351 29.57 0.01 -23.91
CA ILE A 351 28.94 -1.14 -24.56
C ILE A 351 28.59 -2.13 -23.44
N ASN A 352 27.31 -2.48 -23.33
CA ASN A 352 26.90 -3.60 -22.50
C ASN A 352 27.26 -4.89 -23.24
N SER A 353 28.32 -5.56 -22.80
CA SER A 353 28.77 -6.83 -23.37
C SER A 353 28.05 -8.04 -22.81
N ASN A 354 27.23 -7.85 -21.75
CA ASN A 354 26.48 -8.92 -21.10
C ASN A 354 25.05 -8.44 -20.83
N SER A 355 24.09 -9.10 -21.49
CA SER A 355 22.65 -8.83 -21.35
C SER A 355 21.98 -9.77 -20.33
N ASP A 356 22.77 -10.65 -19.67
CA ASP A 356 22.21 -11.63 -18.75
C ASP A 356 21.74 -10.97 -17.46
N ASN A 357 20.63 -11.45 -16.93
CA ASN A 357 20.16 -11.07 -15.62
C ASN A 357 21.07 -11.63 -14.53
N TYR A 358 21.31 -10.84 -13.51
CA TYR A 358 21.96 -11.30 -12.27
C TYR A 358 20.87 -11.54 -11.23
N THR A 359 20.85 -12.75 -10.67
CA THR A 359 19.92 -13.13 -9.61
C THR A 359 20.68 -13.15 -8.28
N VAL A 360 20.18 -12.41 -7.32
CA VAL A 360 20.60 -12.45 -5.92
C VAL A 360 19.50 -13.14 -5.13
N THR A 361 19.83 -14.23 -4.44
CA THR A 361 18.91 -14.91 -3.54
C THR A 361 19.07 -14.34 -2.14
N ILE A 362 17.96 -13.98 -1.52
CA ILE A 362 17.88 -13.65 -0.10
C ILE A 362 17.35 -14.89 0.59
N THR A 363 18.21 -15.54 1.36
CA THR A 363 17.81 -16.72 2.11
C THR A 363 17.19 -16.28 3.42
N ASP A 364 15.99 -16.78 3.69
CA ASP A 364 15.38 -16.63 5.01
C ASP A 364 16.16 -17.47 6.03
N ASN A 365 16.60 -16.82 7.10
CA ASN A 365 17.30 -17.45 8.24
C ASN A 365 16.50 -17.32 9.55
N SER A 366 15.22 -17.02 9.46
CA SER A 366 14.32 -16.97 10.63
C SER A 366 14.15 -18.34 11.24
N GLU A 367 13.94 -18.39 12.56
CA GLU A 367 13.66 -19.64 13.24
C GLU A 367 12.29 -20.18 12.81
N LEU A 368 12.18 -21.50 12.75
CA LEU A 368 10.90 -22.17 12.48
C LEU A 368 9.87 -21.77 13.55
N PRO A 369 8.64 -21.40 13.16
CA PRO A 369 7.60 -21.04 14.10
C PRO A 369 7.21 -22.24 14.99
N ASP A 370 6.90 -21.97 16.24
CA ASP A 370 6.39 -22.97 17.17
C ASP A 370 4.86 -23.05 17.07
N VAL A 371 4.36 -24.26 16.83
CA VAL A 371 2.92 -24.56 16.67
C VAL A 371 2.43 -25.29 17.90
N SER A 372 1.32 -24.81 18.46
CA SER A 372 0.60 -25.44 19.56
C SER A 372 -0.69 -26.09 19.08
N MET A 373 -1.01 -27.28 19.60
CA MET A 373 -2.21 -28.02 19.30
C MET A 373 -3.18 -27.98 20.47
N SER A 374 -4.48 -27.86 20.17
CA SER A 374 -5.55 -27.85 21.15
C SER A 374 -6.80 -28.55 20.64
N LEU A 375 -7.54 -29.18 21.56
CA LEU A 375 -8.86 -29.75 21.32
C LEU A 375 -9.95 -28.79 21.82
N SER A 376 -11.07 -28.70 21.13
CA SER A 376 -12.24 -27.93 21.58
C SER A 376 -12.91 -28.55 22.81
N SER A 377 -12.72 -29.86 23.05
CA SER A 377 -13.09 -30.61 24.23
C SER A 377 -12.08 -31.72 24.48
N LEU A 378 -11.87 -32.12 25.75
CA LEU A 378 -11.05 -33.26 26.12
C LEU A 378 -11.85 -34.55 26.22
N THR A 379 -13.16 -34.49 26.05
CA THR A 379 -14.09 -35.62 26.09
C THR A 379 -15.07 -35.49 24.90
N ILE A 380 -15.52 -36.62 24.36
CA ILE A 380 -16.60 -36.75 23.39
C ILE A 380 -17.41 -38.00 23.79
N ASN A 381 -18.74 -37.94 23.68
CA ASN A 381 -19.59 -39.10 23.88
C ASN A 381 -19.71 -39.90 22.58
N GLU A 382 -20.01 -41.19 22.65
CA GLU A 382 -20.46 -42.00 21.55
C GLU A 382 -21.72 -41.34 20.94
N ASP A 383 -21.89 -41.49 19.62
CA ASP A 383 -22.99 -40.87 18.83
C ASP A 383 -23.23 -39.37 19.13
N SER A 384 -22.19 -38.66 19.50
CA SER A 384 -22.30 -37.22 19.78
C SER A 384 -22.69 -36.45 18.51
N PRO A 385 -23.73 -35.60 18.55
CA PRO A 385 -24.05 -34.71 17.46
C PRO A 385 -23.07 -33.55 17.30
N THR A 386 -22.13 -33.38 18.25
CA THR A 386 -21.17 -32.29 18.28
C THR A 386 -19.76 -32.83 18.15
N ASP A 387 -19.11 -32.47 17.07
CA ASP A 387 -17.74 -32.85 16.79
C ASP A 387 -16.74 -32.17 17.72
N VAL A 388 -15.60 -32.81 17.94
CA VAL A 388 -14.42 -32.21 18.59
C VAL A 388 -13.47 -31.69 17.49
N ILE A 389 -13.03 -30.45 17.61
CA ILE A 389 -12.11 -29.82 16.67
C ILE A 389 -10.70 -29.86 17.27
N LEU A 390 -9.76 -30.45 16.53
CA LEU A 390 -8.33 -30.34 16.79
C LEU A 390 -7.79 -29.18 15.97
N THR A 391 -7.25 -28.17 16.65
CA THR A 391 -6.69 -26.98 16.04
C THR A 391 -5.19 -26.89 16.31
N ALA A 392 -4.42 -26.69 15.24
CA ALA A 392 -3.03 -26.28 15.29
C ALA A 392 -2.96 -24.77 15.08
N SER A 393 -2.31 -24.04 15.98
CA SER A 393 -2.24 -22.57 15.96
C SER A 393 -0.86 -22.03 16.30
N MET A 394 -0.57 -20.80 15.84
CA MET A 394 0.68 -20.10 16.09
C MET A 394 0.41 -18.60 16.36
N PRO A 395 1.34 -17.88 17.02
CA PRO A 395 1.14 -16.47 17.41
C PRO A 395 1.07 -15.49 16.24
N SER A 396 1.68 -15.84 15.09
CA SER A 396 1.74 -15.01 13.85
C SER A 396 1.20 -15.77 12.66
N VAL A 397 0.94 -15.09 11.56
CA VAL A 397 0.54 -15.75 10.31
C VAL A 397 1.72 -16.52 9.70
N ALA A 398 1.43 -17.66 9.09
CA ALA A 398 2.43 -18.48 8.40
C ALA A 398 2.90 -17.79 7.10
N GLY A 399 4.19 -17.58 6.96
CA GLY A 399 4.80 -17.12 5.71
C GLY A 399 4.98 -18.24 4.68
N LYS A 400 4.93 -19.52 5.14
CA LYS A 400 4.91 -20.74 4.31
C LYS A 400 3.79 -21.65 4.77
N PRO A 401 3.21 -22.48 3.90
CA PRO A 401 2.28 -23.52 4.33
C PRO A 401 2.94 -24.46 5.35
N ILE A 402 2.23 -24.73 6.45
CA ILE A 402 2.68 -25.62 7.51
C ILE A 402 1.84 -26.90 7.48
N GLU A 403 2.52 -28.05 7.54
CA GLU A 403 1.89 -29.36 7.64
C GLU A 403 2.19 -29.98 8.99
N VAL A 404 1.13 -30.38 9.70
CA VAL A 404 1.18 -31.05 11.00
C VAL A 404 0.64 -32.47 10.83
N PRO A 405 1.53 -33.44 10.49
CA PRO A 405 1.12 -34.84 10.41
C PRO A 405 0.95 -35.42 11.81
N PHE A 406 0.00 -36.33 11.97
CA PHE A 406 -0.17 -37.08 13.21
C PHE A 406 -0.58 -38.53 12.93
N THR A 407 -0.40 -39.35 13.92
CA THR A 407 -0.85 -40.74 13.95
C THR A 407 -1.85 -40.91 15.07
N ILE A 408 -2.77 -41.85 14.91
CA ILE A 408 -3.82 -42.15 15.87
C ILE A 408 -3.49 -43.47 16.54
N SER A 409 -3.66 -43.49 17.83
CA SER A 409 -3.56 -44.68 18.70
C SER A 409 -4.49 -44.53 19.91
N GLY A 410 -4.52 -45.47 20.78
CA GLY A 410 -5.42 -45.48 21.95
C GLY A 410 -6.17 -46.78 22.03
N THR A 411 -7.27 -46.80 22.78
CA THR A 411 -8.13 -47.99 22.92
C THR A 411 -9.34 -47.91 21.94
N ALA A 412 -9.79 -46.72 21.61
CA ALA A 412 -10.86 -46.54 20.66
C ALA A 412 -10.47 -46.89 19.20
N THR A 413 -11.39 -47.42 18.44
CA THR A 413 -11.16 -47.95 17.10
C THR A 413 -11.70 -47.00 16.04
N GLU A 414 -10.80 -46.46 15.19
CA GLU A 414 -11.18 -45.62 14.08
C GLU A 414 -12.11 -46.33 13.09
N THR A 415 -13.10 -45.66 12.57
CA THR A 415 -14.15 -46.12 11.67
C THR A 415 -15.32 -46.88 12.29
N THR A 416 -15.20 -47.39 13.51
CA THR A 416 -16.28 -48.04 14.24
C THR A 416 -16.81 -47.19 15.40
N GLU A 417 -15.94 -46.42 16.03
CA GLU A 417 -16.26 -45.61 17.22
C GLU A 417 -16.04 -44.13 16.98
N PHE A 418 -15.11 -43.78 16.08
CA PHE A 418 -14.90 -42.39 15.66
C PHE A 418 -14.34 -42.30 14.25
N THR A 419 -14.39 -41.09 13.70
CA THR A 419 -13.76 -40.77 12.42
C THR A 419 -13.01 -39.45 12.55
N VAL A 420 -11.98 -39.26 11.70
CA VAL A 420 -11.26 -37.99 11.55
C VAL A 420 -11.41 -37.48 10.13
N SER A 421 -11.57 -36.16 9.97
CA SER A 421 -11.73 -35.53 8.65
C SER A 421 -10.43 -35.56 7.81
N SER A 422 -9.28 -35.69 8.44
CA SER A 422 -7.97 -35.79 7.78
C SER A 422 -6.93 -36.32 8.77
N SER A 423 -5.87 -36.98 8.29
CA SER A 423 -4.67 -37.35 9.05
C SER A 423 -3.56 -36.28 9.01
N LEU A 424 -3.86 -35.12 8.48
CA LEU A 424 -2.94 -33.98 8.32
C LEU A 424 -3.67 -32.69 8.60
N ILE A 425 -3.11 -31.83 9.48
CA ILE A 425 -3.59 -30.48 9.65
C ILE A 425 -2.74 -29.56 8.78
N ASN A 426 -3.38 -28.72 7.96
CA ASN A 426 -2.72 -27.72 7.14
C ASN A 426 -3.01 -26.31 7.66
N ILE A 427 -1.96 -25.53 7.92
CA ILE A 427 -2.05 -24.08 8.12
C ILE A 427 -1.62 -23.45 6.80
N ALA A 428 -2.54 -22.77 6.12
CA ALA A 428 -2.26 -22.14 4.84
C ALA A 428 -1.35 -20.91 5.03
N GLU A 429 -0.57 -20.57 4.01
CA GLU A 429 0.16 -19.30 3.97
C GLU A 429 -0.79 -18.12 4.20
N GLY A 430 -0.39 -17.19 5.06
CA GLY A 430 -1.23 -16.05 5.48
C GLY A 430 -2.26 -16.36 6.57
N SER A 431 -2.35 -17.62 7.04
CA SER A 431 -3.18 -18.03 8.19
C SER A 431 -2.32 -18.27 9.41
N ASN A 432 -2.92 -18.19 10.58
CA ASN A 432 -2.27 -18.51 11.87
C ASN A 432 -2.84 -19.78 12.52
N GLU A 433 -3.77 -20.45 11.86
CA GLU A 433 -4.38 -21.69 12.34
C GLU A 433 -4.86 -22.60 11.20
N GLY A 434 -4.95 -23.90 11.52
CA GLY A 434 -5.58 -24.93 10.71
C GLY A 434 -6.26 -25.95 11.62
N SER A 435 -7.27 -26.66 11.15
CA SER A 435 -8.01 -27.60 12.00
C SER A 435 -8.54 -28.80 11.23
N ILE A 436 -8.81 -29.86 11.98
CA ILE A 436 -9.54 -31.07 11.57
C ILE A 436 -10.66 -31.37 12.58
N THR A 437 -11.58 -32.20 12.16
CA THR A 437 -12.74 -32.62 12.95
C THR A 437 -12.60 -34.09 13.34
N ILE A 438 -12.93 -34.40 14.60
CA ILE A 438 -13.09 -35.75 15.15
C ILE A 438 -14.56 -35.92 15.47
N SER A 439 -15.21 -36.92 14.88
CA SER A 439 -16.64 -37.16 14.97
C SER A 439 -16.96 -38.60 15.43
N THR A 440 -17.94 -38.74 16.29
CA THR A 440 -18.55 -40.01 16.68
C THR A 440 -19.97 -40.18 16.17
N ASN A 441 -20.46 -39.14 15.43
CA ASN A 441 -21.87 -39.10 14.94
C ASN A 441 -22.23 -40.29 14.04
N GLY A 442 -23.24 -41.05 14.47
CA GLY A 442 -23.74 -42.25 13.75
C GLY A 442 -22.85 -43.49 13.91
N LEU A 443 -21.94 -43.49 14.91
CA LEU A 443 -21.06 -44.62 15.21
C LEU A 443 -21.36 -45.24 16.57
N ASP A 444 -22.61 -45.11 17.03
CA ASP A 444 -23.12 -45.71 18.24
C ASP A 444 -23.36 -47.19 18.07
N ASP A 445 -23.03 -48.03 19.07
CA ASP A 445 -23.48 -49.43 19.17
C ASP A 445 -24.31 -49.64 20.45
N SER A 446 -24.55 -50.78 20.91
CA SER A 446 -25.37 -51.05 22.14
C SER A 446 -24.59 -51.75 23.22
N ASP A 447 -23.30 -51.83 23.09
CA ASP A 447 -22.44 -52.53 24.02
C ASP A 447 -21.95 -51.56 25.10
N VAL A 448 -22.16 -51.92 26.37
CA VAL A 448 -21.68 -51.15 27.50
C VAL A 448 -20.16 -51.31 27.59
N GLU A 449 -19.46 -50.27 27.27
CA GLU A 449 -18.01 -50.26 27.27
C GLU A 449 -17.39 -49.43 28.40
N LEU A 450 -16.08 -49.56 28.56
CA LEU A 450 -15.34 -48.69 29.44
C LEU A 450 -14.93 -47.44 28.65
N GLU A 451 -14.76 -46.30 29.35
CA GLU A 451 -14.17 -45.11 28.76
C GLU A 451 -12.92 -45.47 27.96
N GLU A 452 -12.86 -44.98 26.73
CA GLU A 452 -11.78 -45.23 25.80
C GLU A 452 -10.95 -43.99 25.51
N THR A 453 -9.84 -44.16 24.83
CA THR A 453 -8.95 -43.05 24.52
C THR A 453 -8.62 -43.01 23.03
N ILE A 454 -8.58 -41.78 22.49
CA ILE A 454 -8.04 -41.43 21.20
C ILE A 454 -6.80 -40.61 21.45
N ILE A 455 -5.63 -41.15 21.12
CA ILE A 455 -4.34 -40.51 21.29
C ILE A 455 -3.81 -40.06 19.93
N LEU A 456 -3.63 -38.75 19.75
CA LEU A 456 -3.09 -38.13 18.55
C LEU A 456 -1.62 -37.78 18.80
N THR A 457 -0.71 -38.52 18.18
CA THR A 457 0.75 -38.33 18.33
C THR A 457 1.27 -37.56 17.12
N PHE A 458 1.86 -36.41 17.36
CA PHE A 458 2.33 -35.51 16.28
C PHE A 458 3.67 -35.97 15.72
N GLY A 459 3.77 -35.96 14.41
CA GLY A 459 5.00 -36.27 13.67
C GLY A 459 5.91 -35.05 13.52
N THR A 460 6.91 -35.19 12.63
CA THR A 460 7.77 -34.05 12.28
C THR A 460 6.97 -33.07 11.43
N LEU A 461 6.84 -31.83 11.89
CA LEU A 461 6.14 -30.78 11.17
C LEU A 461 6.96 -30.33 9.96
N VAL A 462 6.26 -29.88 8.91
CA VAL A 462 6.88 -29.22 7.76
C VAL A 462 6.78 -27.71 7.97
N ASN A 463 7.89 -27.02 7.85
CA ASN A 463 8.02 -25.55 8.02
C ASN A 463 7.69 -25.01 9.42
N ALA A 464 7.66 -25.85 10.44
CA ALA A 464 7.40 -25.46 11.82
C ALA A 464 8.02 -26.44 12.81
N THR A 465 8.00 -26.07 14.09
CA THR A 465 8.35 -26.91 15.22
C THR A 465 7.20 -27.02 16.21
N THR A 466 7.24 -28.00 17.08
CA THR A 466 6.36 -28.10 18.25
C THR A 466 7.10 -28.81 19.37
N THR A 467 6.82 -28.40 20.59
CA THR A 467 7.27 -29.11 21.80
C THR A 467 6.25 -30.14 22.29
N GLN A 468 5.08 -30.18 21.67
CA GLN A 468 3.99 -31.07 22.05
C GLN A 468 4.11 -32.38 21.27
N SER A 469 4.18 -33.51 22.03
CA SER A 469 4.33 -34.86 21.45
C SER A 469 3.00 -35.50 21.10
N ASP A 470 1.99 -35.31 21.94
CA ASP A 470 0.68 -35.95 21.82
C ASP A 470 -0.42 -35.14 22.51
N ILE A 471 -1.66 -35.49 22.19
CA ILE A 471 -2.85 -35.00 22.85
C ILE A 471 -3.88 -36.15 22.94
N THR A 472 -4.58 -36.26 24.07
CA THR A 472 -5.56 -37.32 24.33
C THR A 472 -6.97 -36.74 24.36
N LEU A 473 -7.89 -37.37 23.66
CA LEU A 473 -9.32 -37.20 23.75
C LEU A 473 -9.92 -38.47 24.39
N ASN A 474 -10.77 -38.33 25.37
CA ASN A 474 -11.48 -39.46 25.99
C ASN A 474 -12.84 -39.63 25.31
N LEU A 475 -13.11 -40.84 24.85
CA LEU A 475 -14.40 -41.28 24.36
C LEU A 475 -15.19 -41.85 25.54
N LEU A 476 -16.36 -41.31 25.78
CA LEU A 476 -17.22 -41.68 26.88
C LEU A 476 -18.39 -42.51 26.35
N SER A 477 -18.53 -43.75 26.88
CA SER A 477 -19.71 -44.57 26.58
C SER A 477 -20.95 -43.92 27.18
N ASP A 478 -22.04 -43.91 26.46
CA ASP A 478 -23.37 -43.43 26.90
C ASP A 478 -24.38 -44.56 27.16
N ASP A 479 -23.96 -45.81 26.98
CA ASP A 479 -24.76 -47.00 27.29
C ASP A 479 -24.79 -47.30 28.81
N ASN A 480 -25.98 -47.48 29.30
CA ASN A 480 -26.21 -47.87 30.69
C ASN A 480 -26.42 -49.40 30.81
N PRO A 481 -25.67 -50.05 31.74
CA PRO A 481 -25.92 -51.49 31.99
C PRO A 481 -27.34 -51.69 32.50
N THR A 482 -28.21 -52.30 31.67
CA THR A 482 -29.54 -52.73 32.10
C THR A 482 -29.40 -53.96 33.00
N LEU A 483 -29.54 -53.80 34.30
CA LEU A 483 -29.71 -54.91 35.23
C LEU A 483 -31.03 -55.61 34.96
N ASN A 484 -31.01 -56.61 34.08
CA ASN A 484 -32.21 -57.35 33.69
C ASN A 484 -32.77 -58.30 34.75
N SER A 485 -32.03 -58.70 35.80
CA SER A 485 -32.55 -59.39 37.01
C SER A 485 -31.45 -59.57 38.04
N ILE A 486 -31.75 -59.28 39.30
CA ILE A 486 -30.97 -59.78 40.43
C ILE A 486 -31.62 -61.11 40.83
N ASP A 487 -31.00 -62.23 40.48
CA ASP A 487 -31.51 -63.57 40.95
C ASP A 487 -31.15 -63.77 42.38
N TYR A 488 -32.16 -63.53 43.27
CA TYR A 488 -32.09 -63.83 44.73
C TYR A 488 -32.31 -65.29 45.00
N ASN A 489 -31.65 -66.20 44.34
CA ASN A 489 -31.67 -67.60 44.66
C ASN A 489 -30.35 -68.02 45.34
N LYS A 490 -30.14 -67.59 46.58
CA LYS A 490 -29.35 -68.35 47.50
C LYS A 490 -30.06 -68.44 48.88
N THR A 491 -30.90 -69.44 48.94
CA THR A 491 -31.24 -70.01 50.24
C THR A 491 -30.04 -70.76 50.77
N SER A 492 -29.67 -70.39 51.99
CA SER A 492 -29.21 -71.24 53.13
C SER A 492 -28.09 -72.24 52.85
N PHE A 493 -26.96 -72.14 53.56
CA PHE A 493 -26.73 -72.70 54.89
C PHE A 493 -25.40 -72.10 55.44
#